data_26427c1ca120b0b88e1559891fcd2991
#
_entry.id   26427c1ca120b0b88e1559891fcd2991
#
_cell.length_a   1.000
_cell.length_b   1.000
_cell.length_c   1.000
_cell.angle_alpha   90.00
_cell.angle_beta   90.00
_cell.angle_gamma   90.00
#
_symmetry.space_group_name_H-M   'P 1'
#
loop_
_entity.id
_entity.type
_entity.pdbx_description
1 polymer ?
#
loop_
_entity_poly.entity_id
_entity_poly.type
_entity_poly.pdbx_seq_one_letter_code
_entity_poly.pdbx_strand_id
1 'polypeptide(L)'
;MLETRDILETINMIDNENLDVRTITMGISLLDCIDEDIDKACTKVYDKICRNAKDLVKTGEDIQKEFGIPIIHKRISVTPIGMVAAPCQSKNVVKFAHTLDKAAKELGVNFIGGYSALVQKGFASGDYALIESIPQALSETDFVCSSVNIGSTKAGINMDAVKMMGKVVKQAAEVTADRNCIGAAKLVVFCNAPEDNPFMAGAFHGVGEADTVINVGVSGPGVVRAALAKDGAGKDITEIADMVKKTAFKITRMGQLVAREASKRLCVPFGIVDLSLAPTPAVGDSVAYILEEMGLEVCGCHGTTAALALLNDAVKKGGVMASSHVGGLSGAFIPVSEDAGMIHAATEDYLDITKLESMTAVCSVGLDMIVVPGDITPEVISAIIADEAAIGMVNTKTTAVRLIPAIGKSAGEELNFGGLLGRGPVMPVRKGSPEAFIKRGGRIPAPLQALKN
;
A
#
# COMPACT_ATOMS: atom_id res chain seq x y z
N MET A 1 -18.69 6.84 -31.11
CA MET A 1 -20.05 6.47 -30.69
C MET A 1 -19.87 5.31 -29.73
N LEU A 2 -20.41 5.37 -28.53
CA LEU A 2 -20.37 4.22 -27.61
C LEU A 2 -21.34 3.16 -28.16
N GLU A 3 -20.83 1.98 -28.40
CA GLU A 3 -21.68 0.85 -28.82
C GLU A 3 -22.41 0.29 -27.60
N THR A 4 -23.63 -0.22 -27.79
CA THR A 4 -24.41 -0.86 -26.71
C THR A 4 -23.62 -1.99 -26.05
N ARG A 5 -22.78 -2.67 -26.79
CA ARG A 5 -21.89 -3.71 -26.29
C ARG A 5 -20.88 -3.19 -25.26
N ASP A 6 -20.29 -2.01 -25.49
CA ASP A 6 -19.29 -1.41 -24.56
C ASP A 6 -19.95 -1.00 -23.25
N ILE A 7 -21.20 -0.53 -23.30
CA ILE A 7 -21.99 -0.16 -22.11
C ILE A 7 -22.30 -1.42 -21.29
N LEU A 8 -22.79 -2.46 -21.94
CA LEU A 8 -23.09 -3.74 -21.27
C LEU A 8 -21.83 -4.40 -20.68
N GLU A 9 -20.70 -4.32 -21.36
CA GLU A 9 -19.41 -4.81 -20.85
C GLU A 9 -19.01 -4.06 -19.57
N THR A 10 -19.15 -2.72 -19.56
CA THR A 10 -18.82 -1.91 -18.37
C THR A 10 -19.72 -2.27 -17.20
N ILE A 11 -21.03 -2.45 -17.41
CA ILE A 11 -21.98 -2.87 -16.38
C ILE A 11 -21.57 -4.24 -15.83
N ASN A 12 -21.24 -5.18 -16.70
CA ASN A 12 -20.81 -6.53 -16.28
C ASN A 12 -19.52 -6.51 -15.45
N MET A 13 -18.55 -5.65 -15.82
CA MET A 13 -17.32 -5.48 -15.06
C MET A 13 -17.60 -5.01 -13.62
N ILE A 14 -18.59 -4.15 -13.42
CA ILE A 14 -18.98 -3.63 -12.11
C ILE A 14 -19.78 -4.67 -11.32
N ASP A 15 -20.85 -5.20 -11.92
CA ASP A 15 -21.84 -6.02 -11.23
C ASP A 15 -21.35 -7.45 -10.92
N ASN A 16 -20.53 -8.03 -11.83
CA ASN A 16 -20.17 -9.45 -11.77
C ASN A 16 -18.65 -9.70 -11.64
N GLU A 17 -17.80 -8.75 -12.00
CA GLU A 17 -16.35 -8.94 -12.08
C GLU A 17 -15.56 -8.11 -11.06
N ASN A 18 -16.23 -7.54 -10.05
CA ASN A 18 -15.65 -6.79 -8.93
C ASN A 18 -14.80 -5.56 -9.35
N LEU A 19 -15.17 -4.86 -10.44
CA LEU A 19 -14.53 -3.59 -10.76
C LEU A 19 -14.92 -2.53 -9.73
N ASP A 20 -13.93 -1.95 -9.06
CA ASP A 20 -14.16 -0.84 -8.14
C ASP A 20 -13.16 0.31 -8.33
N VAL A 21 -13.57 1.50 -7.90
CA VAL A 21 -12.65 2.57 -7.51
C VAL A 21 -12.34 2.35 -6.05
N ARG A 22 -11.17 1.77 -5.78
CA ARG A 22 -10.79 1.40 -4.43
C ARG A 22 -10.71 2.59 -3.51
N THR A 23 -10.23 3.74 -4.02
CA THR A 23 -10.13 4.95 -3.21
C THR A 23 -10.12 6.22 -4.04
N ILE A 24 -10.77 7.27 -3.49
CA ILE A 24 -10.44 8.67 -3.79
C ILE A 24 -9.65 9.19 -2.60
N THR A 25 -8.41 9.61 -2.84
CA THR A 25 -7.51 10.11 -1.80
C THR A 25 -7.17 11.58 -2.07
N MET A 26 -7.42 12.43 -1.07
CA MET A 26 -6.97 13.82 -1.09
C MET A 26 -5.60 13.92 -0.44
N GLY A 27 -4.59 14.30 -1.22
CA GLY A 27 -3.28 14.69 -0.71
C GLY A 27 -3.31 16.14 -0.24
N ILE A 28 -2.76 16.43 0.95
CA ILE A 28 -2.75 17.78 1.53
C ILE A 28 -1.36 18.08 2.08
N SER A 29 -0.73 19.13 1.56
CA SER A 29 0.52 19.65 2.11
C SER A 29 0.27 20.30 3.49
N LEU A 30 1.12 20.01 4.45
CA LEU A 30 1.09 20.61 5.80
C LEU A 30 2.30 21.50 6.08
N LEU A 31 3.06 21.86 5.07
CA LEU A 31 4.29 22.65 5.24
C LEU A 31 4.02 24.05 5.82
N ASP A 32 2.87 24.64 5.53
CA ASP A 32 2.42 25.91 6.10
C ASP A 32 1.83 25.80 7.53
N CYS A 33 1.67 24.57 8.02
CA CYS A 33 1.18 24.28 9.39
C CYS A 33 2.31 24.16 10.42
N ILE A 34 3.58 24.20 9.97
CA ILE A 34 4.76 24.08 10.84
C ILE A 34 4.77 25.18 11.89
N ASP A 35 5.04 24.80 13.16
CA ASP A 35 5.18 25.72 14.29
C ASP A 35 6.10 25.09 15.36
N GLU A 36 6.84 25.90 16.12
CA GLU A 36 7.65 25.43 17.24
C GLU A 36 6.79 24.94 18.42
N ASP A 37 5.59 25.52 18.55
CA ASP A 37 4.56 25.11 19.51
C ASP A 37 3.70 24.00 18.89
N ILE A 38 3.77 22.79 19.44
CA ILE A 38 3.05 21.62 18.94
C ILE A 38 1.53 21.80 18.95
N ASP A 39 0.96 22.52 19.93
CA ASP A 39 -0.48 22.71 20.04
C ASP A 39 -0.98 23.68 18.95
N LYS A 40 -0.20 24.68 18.61
CA LYS A 40 -0.47 25.55 17.46
C LYS A 40 -0.32 24.80 16.15
N ALA A 41 0.73 23.98 15.99
CA ALA A 41 0.92 23.15 14.82
C ALA A 41 -0.27 22.19 14.63
N CYS A 42 -0.70 21.48 15.68
CA CYS A 42 -1.85 20.60 15.66
C CYS A 42 -3.15 21.34 15.28
N THR A 43 -3.36 22.56 15.81
CA THR A 43 -4.53 23.38 15.45
C THR A 43 -4.52 23.71 13.96
N LYS A 44 -3.40 24.21 13.43
CA LYS A 44 -3.25 24.54 12.00
C LYS A 44 -3.48 23.32 11.12
N VAL A 45 -2.92 22.16 11.51
CA VAL A 45 -3.09 20.87 10.79
C VAL A 45 -4.56 20.48 10.73
N TYR A 46 -5.24 20.48 11.87
CA TYR A 46 -6.66 20.15 11.95
C TYR A 46 -7.52 21.07 11.06
N ASP A 47 -7.34 22.39 11.23
CA ASP A 47 -8.12 23.39 10.49
C ASP A 47 -7.89 23.28 8.97
N LYS A 48 -6.64 23.05 8.55
CA LYS A 48 -6.32 22.88 7.11
C LYS A 48 -6.97 21.63 6.53
N ILE A 49 -6.85 20.50 7.21
CA ILE A 49 -7.43 19.22 6.76
C ILE A 49 -8.96 19.34 6.68
N CYS A 50 -9.62 19.82 7.74
CA CYS A 50 -11.07 19.94 7.77
C CYS A 50 -11.59 20.92 6.71
N ARG A 51 -10.90 22.04 6.50
CA ARG A 51 -11.28 23.02 5.46
C ARG A 51 -11.17 22.45 4.05
N ASN A 52 -10.08 21.75 3.72
CA ASN A 52 -9.82 21.26 2.37
C ASN A 52 -10.65 20.02 2.02
N ALA A 53 -10.83 19.10 2.97
CA ALA A 53 -11.47 17.82 2.72
C ALA A 53 -12.96 17.75 3.13
N LYS A 54 -13.58 18.86 3.53
CA LYS A 54 -14.98 18.91 4.02
C LYS A 54 -16.00 18.25 3.09
N ASP A 55 -15.81 18.35 1.79
CA ASP A 55 -16.73 17.85 0.78
C ASP A 55 -16.27 16.53 0.13
N LEU A 56 -15.12 15.96 0.57
CA LEU A 56 -14.51 14.78 -0.07
C LEU A 56 -15.43 13.55 -0.03
N VAL A 57 -15.96 13.21 1.14
CA VAL A 57 -16.82 12.02 1.33
C VAL A 57 -18.10 12.17 0.53
N LYS A 58 -18.78 13.30 0.67
CA LYS A 58 -20.02 13.60 -0.06
C LYS A 58 -19.80 13.55 -1.57
N THR A 59 -18.72 14.15 -2.08
CA THR A 59 -18.38 14.13 -3.50
C THR A 59 -18.18 12.69 -4.00
N GLY A 60 -17.47 11.85 -3.24
CA GLY A 60 -17.30 10.44 -3.60
C GLY A 60 -18.63 9.67 -3.66
N GLU A 61 -19.52 9.90 -2.69
CA GLU A 61 -20.85 9.28 -2.66
C GLU A 61 -21.75 9.76 -3.81
N ASP A 62 -21.72 11.05 -4.11
CA ASP A 62 -22.49 11.63 -5.22
C ASP A 62 -22.02 11.07 -6.58
N ILE A 63 -20.70 10.93 -6.79
CA ILE A 63 -20.12 10.33 -8.01
C ILE A 63 -20.51 8.85 -8.10
N GLN A 64 -20.37 8.10 -7.01
CA GLN A 64 -20.77 6.69 -6.97
C GLN A 64 -22.26 6.52 -7.35
N LYS A 65 -23.13 7.34 -6.79
CA LYS A 65 -24.57 7.29 -7.06
C LYS A 65 -24.92 7.66 -8.51
N GLU A 66 -24.24 8.66 -9.06
CA GLU A 66 -24.50 9.16 -10.41
C GLU A 66 -23.98 8.23 -11.50
N PHE A 67 -22.76 7.69 -11.31
CA PHE A 67 -22.11 6.85 -12.33
C PHE A 67 -22.32 5.35 -12.14
N GLY A 68 -22.87 4.91 -11.00
CA GLY A 68 -23.03 3.51 -10.67
C GLY A 68 -21.70 2.79 -10.40
N ILE A 69 -20.59 3.52 -10.27
CA ILE A 69 -19.26 2.94 -10.02
C ILE A 69 -19.00 2.89 -8.52
N PRO A 70 -18.76 1.72 -7.91
CA PRO A 70 -18.44 1.62 -6.48
C PRO A 70 -17.18 2.41 -6.15
N ILE A 71 -17.24 3.28 -5.13
CA ILE A 71 -16.11 4.02 -4.57
C ILE A 71 -15.97 3.59 -3.11
N ILE A 72 -15.08 2.63 -2.87
CA ILE A 72 -15.03 1.90 -1.60
C ILE A 72 -14.56 2.80 -0.47
N HIS A 73 -13.42 3.50 -0.65
CA HIS A 73 -12.84 4.35 0.37
C HIS A 73 -12.68 5.80 -0.09
N LYS A 74 -12.81 6.72 0.87
CA LYS A 74 -12.42 8.11 0.78
C LYS A 74 -11.33 8.31 1.83
N ARG A 75 -10.14 8.75 1.39
CA ARG A 75 -8.94 8.80 2.24
C ARG A 75 -8.28 10.18 2.16
N ILE A 76 -7.42 10.44 3.13
CA ILE A 76 -6.54 11.61 3.15
C ILE A 76 -5.10 11.13 3.30
N SER A 77 -4.17 11.75 2.60
CA SER A 77 -2.73 11.64 2.82
C SER A 77 -2.15 13.01 3.09
N VAL A 78 -1.26 13.12 4.06
CA VAL A 78 -0.65 14.41 4.41
C VAL A 78 0.87 14.36 4.33
N THR A 79 1.50 15.52 4.33
CA THR A 79 2.96 15.65 4.45
C THR A 79 3.45 14.79 5.62
N PRO A 80 4.58 14.05 5.47
CA PRO A 80 5.13 13.26 6.56
C PRO A 80 5.27 14.06 7.85
N ILE A 81 4.59 13.61 8.90
CA ILE A 81 4.55 14.32 10.19
C ILE A 81 5.95 14.45 10.80
N GLY A 82 6.90 13.53 10.51
CA GLY A 82 8.30 13.72 10.93
C GLY A 82 8.91 15.05 10.50
N MET A 83 8.51 15.56 9.33
CA MET A 83 8.95 16.87 8.82
C MET A 83 8.21 18.02 9.50
N VAL A 84 6.90 17.89 9.72
CA VAL A 84 6.08 18.92 10.37
C VAL A 84 6.46 19.07 11.85
N ALA A 85 6.77 17.97 12.51
CA ALA A 85 7.16 17.93 13.92
C ALA A 85 8.63 18.30 14.17
N ALA A 86 9.47 18.38 13.13
CA ALA A 86 10.91 18.63 13.28
C ALA A 86 11.28 19.88 14.10
N PRO A 87 10.62 21.04 13.94
CA PRO A 87 10.92 22.24 14.74
C PRO A 87 10.21 22.27 16.10
N CYS A 88 9.28 21.34 16.38
CA CYS A 88 8.55 21.34 17.65
C CYS A 88 9.47 21.10 18.84
N GLN A 89 9.33 21.91 19.87
CA GLN A 89 10.11 21.78 21.12
C GLN A 89 9.64 20.58 21.95
N SER A 90 8.35 20.21 21.85
CA SER A 90 7.78 19.06 22.55
C SER A 90 8.10 17.75 21.80
N LYS A 91 8.52 16.73 22.57
CA LYS A 91 8.73 15.37 22.06
C LYS A 91 7.44 14.52 22.03
N ASN A 92 6.31 15.06 22.52
CA ASN A 92 5.03 14.33 22.51
C ASN A 92 4.34 14.43 21.15
N VAL A 93 4.95 13.81 20.12
CA VAL A 93 4.46 13.85 18.74
C VAL A 93 3.18 13.04 18.52
N VAL A 94 2.75 12.20 19.48
CA VAL A 94 1.47 11.47 19.44
C VAL A 94 0.27 12.43 19.34
N LYS A 95 0.40 13.68 19.79
CA LYS A 95 -0.61 14.73 19.62
C LYS A 95 -1.00 14.93 18.15
N PHE A 96 -0.04 14.80 17.21
CA PHE A 96 -0.37 14.85 15.78
C PHE A 96 -1.22 13.65 15.35
N ALA A 97 -0.96 12.43 15.85
CA ALA A 97 -1.78 11.27 15.54
C ALA A 97 -3.23 11.48 16.03
N HIS A 98 -3.42 11.96 17.25
CA HIS A 98 -4.75 12.31 17.76
C HIS A 98 -5.44 13.40 16.94
N THR A 99 -4.67 14.38 16.45
CA THR A 99 -5.17 15.45 15.59
C THR A 99 -5.65 14.92 14.24
N LEU A 100 -4.86 14.05 13.62
CA LEU A 100 -5.22 13.39 12.36
C LEU A 100 -6.46 12.49 12.53
N ASP A 101 -6.50 11.70 13.61
CA ASP A 101 -7.64 10.82 13.91
C ASP A 101 -8.93 11.61 14.14
N LYS A 102 -8.85 12.72 14.89
CA LYS A 102 -9.97 13.63 15.12
C LYS A 102 -10.49 14.21 13.80
N ALA A 103 -9.60 14.68 12.92
CA ALA A 103 -9.97 15.21 11.61
C ALA A 103 -10.61 14.13 10.73
N ALA A 104 -10.04 12.92 10.70
CA ALA A 104 -10.59 11.78 9.95
C ALA A 104 -12.00 11.41 10.42
N LYS A 105 -12.22 11.40 11.72
CA LYS A 105 -13.51 11.11 12.37
C LYS A 105 -14.56 12.14 12.00
N GLU A 106 -14.23 13.43 12.07
CA GLU A 106 -15.14 14.52 11.74
C GLU A 106 -15.53 14.52 10.26
N LEU A 107 -14.57 14.24 9.38
CA LEU A 107 -14.78 14.21 7.94
C LEU A 107 -15.45 12.91 7.44
N GLY A 108 -15.49 11.86 8.27
CA GLY A 108 -16.04 10.56 7.90
C GLY A 108 -15.18 9.78 6.89
N VAL A 109 -13.88 10.08 6.80
CA VAL A 109 -12.97 9.35 5.90
C VAL A 109 -12.57 8.01 6.50
N ASN A 110 -12.22 7.06 5.63
CA ASN A 110 -11.90 5.69 6.05
C ASN A 110 -10.51 5.55 6.66
N PHE A 111 -9.53 6.31 6.13
CA PHE A 111 -8.15 6.33 6.61
C PHE A 111 -7.52 7.70 6.40
N ILE A 112 -6.52 8.02 7.23
CA ILE A 112 -5.61 9.14 7.06
C ILE A 112 -4.17 8.66 7.21
N GLY A 113 -3.37 8.85 6.15
CA GLY A 113 -1.94 8.54 6.11
C GLY A 113 -1.09 9.78 6.28
N GLY A 114 0.20 9.57 6.55
CA GLY A 114 1.17 10.66 6.73
C GLY A 114 1.75 10.75 8.15
N TYR A 115 1.33 9.90 9.09
CA TYR A 115 2.08 9.73 10.35
C TYR A 115 3.37 8.98 10.05
N SER A 116 4.28 9.62 9.32
CA SER A 116 5.37 8.98 8.57
C SER A 116 6.70 9.71 8.74
N ALA A 117 7.80 8.99 8.50
CA ALA A 117 9.15 9.52 8.47
C ALA A 117 9.92 9.05 7.22
N LEU A 118 10.78 9.91 6.66
CA LEU A 118 11.60 9.64 5.48
C LEU A 118 13.08 9.62 5.89
N VAL A 119 13.59 8.43 6.25
CA VAL A 119 14.91 8.28 6.88
C VAL A 119 15.93 7.55 6.01
N GLN A 120 15.68 7.42 4.70
CA GLN A 120 16.56 6.73 3.77
C GLN A 120 17.98 7.31 3.68
N LYS A 121 18.17 8.59 4.00
CA LYS A 121 19.49 9.24 4.04
C LYS A 121 20.04 9.46 5.45
N GLY A 122 19.26 9.24 6.46
CA GLY A 122 19.57 9.49 7.86
C GLY A 122 18.35 10.07 8.58
N PHE A 123 18.48 10.37 9.86
CA PHE A 123 17.41 10.89 10.68
C PHE A 123 17.50 12.41 10.77
N ALA A 124 16.37 13.09 10.62
CA ALA A 124 16.18 14.48 11.04
C ALA A 124 15.73 14.56 12.49
N SER A 125 15.66 15.78 13.05
CA SER A 125 15.35 15.99 14.48
C SER A 125 14.00 15.44 14.92
N GLY A 126 12.98 15.44 14.04
CA GLY A 126 11.65 14.93 14.33
C GLY A 126 11.47 13.43 14.17
N ASP A 127 12.36 12.77 13.42
CA ASP A 127 12.14 11.38 12.97
C ASP A 127 12.20 10.37 14.10
N TYR A 128 13.16 10.48 15.02
CA TYR A 128 13.29 9.56 16.14
C TYR A 128 12.05 9.56 17.03
N ALA A 129 11.62 10.75 17.45
CA ALA A 129 10.45 10.89 18.32
C ALA A 129 9.18 10.35 17.63
N LEU A 130 9.02 10.60 16.32
CA LEU A 130 7.90 10.07 15.56
C LEU A 130 7.95 8.54 15.48
N ILE A 131 9.07 7.96 15.06
CA ILE A 131 9.18 6.50 14.85
C ILE A 131 8.97 5.75 16.17
N GLU A 132 9.58 6.24 17.28
CA GLU A 132 9.39 5.63 18.61
C GLU A 132 7.95 5.73 19.11
N SER A 133 7.20 6.73 18.67
CA SER A 133 5.81 6.94 19.08
C SER A 133 4.79 6.13 18.23
N ILE A 134 5.19 5.51 17.11
CA ILE A 134 4.27 4.79 16.21
C ILE A 134 3.43 3.73 16.95
N PRO A 135 3.98 2.86 17.81
CA PRO A 135 3.17 1.87 18.51
C PRO A 135 2.05 2.50 19.34
N GLN A 136 2.38 3.55 20.11
CA GLN A 136 1.40 4.27 20.90
C GLN A 136 0.36 4.96 20.00
N ALA A 137 0.79 5.69 18.99
CA ALA A 137 -0.09 6.39 18.05
C ALA A 137 -1.11 5.44 17.41
N LEU A 138 -0.66 4.28 16.91
CA LEU A 138 -1.52 3.30 16.25
C LEU A 138 -2.42 2.52 17.22
N SER A 139 -2.05 2.44 18.50
CA SER A 139 -2.91 1.86 19.55
C SER A 139 -4.01 2.81 20.01
N GLU A 140 -3.75 4.12 20.02
CA GLU A 140 -4.67 5.15 20.53
C GLU A 140 -5.56 5.76 19.44
N THR A 141 -5.37 5.39 18.16
CA THR A 141 -6.12 5.93 17.03
C THR A 141 -6.79 4.85 16.18
N ASP A 142 -7.93 5.20 15.58
CA ASP A 142 -8.71 4.29 14.76
C ASP A 142 -8.35 4.41 13.25
N PHE A 143 -8.20 5.64 12.74
CA PHE A 143 -8.10 5.94 11.30
C PHE A 143 -6.66 6.23 10.83
N VAL A 144 -5.73 6.46 11.73
CA VAL A 144 -4.36 6.84 11.40
C VAL A 144 -3.57 5.63 10.91
N CYS A 145 -2.89 5.81 9.77
CA CYS A 145 -1.92 4.86 9.23
C CYS A 145 -0.53 5.48 9.18
N SER A 146 0.49 4.65 9.34
CA SER A 146 1.88 5.06 9.44
C SER A 146 2.78 4.38 8.42
N SER A 147 3.85 5.05 8.04
CA SER A 147 4.92 4.45 7.24
C SER A 147 6.28 5.08 7.53
N VAL A 148 7.33 4.28 7.30
CA VAL A 148 8.71 4.76 7.38
C VAL A 148 9.47 4.32 6.14
N ASN A 149 10.02 5.28 5.38
CA ASN A 149 10.86 4.98 4.22
C ASN A 149 12.33 4.89 4.65
N ILE A 150 12.86 3.66 4.67
CA ILE A 150 14.20 3.36 5.23
C ILE A 150 15.30 3.26 4.17
N GLY A 151 14.94 3.23 2.90
CA GLY A 151 15.88 3.02 1.82
C GLY A 151 15.44 3.61 0.49
N SER A 152 16.38 3.77 -0.41
CA SER A 152 16.10 4.06 -1.80
C SER A 152 17.27 3.62 -2.69
N THR A 153 17.01 3.43 -3.99
CA THR A 153 18.05 3.12 -4.97
C THR A 153 19.17 4.16 -4.95
N LYS A 154 18.84 5.45 -4.75
CA LYS A 154 19.84 6.54 -4.72
C LYS A 154 20.56 6.69 -3.39
N ALA A 155 19.95 6.30 -2.28
CA ALA A 155 20.51 6.50 -0.93
C ALA A 155 21.10 5.22 -0.32
N GLY A 156 20.76 4.06 -0.85
CA GLY A 156 21.02 2.80 -0.17
C GLY A 156 20.02 2.52 0.93
N ILE A 157 20.35 1.66 1.89
CA ILE A 157 19.47 1.25 2.99
C ILE A 157 20.05 1.74 4.32
N ASN A 158 19.24 2.45 5.10
CA ASN A 158 19.60 2.89 6.44
C ASN A 158 19.36 1.73 7.44
N MET A 159 20.42 0.97 7.76
CA MET A 159 20.34 -0.21 8.64
C MET A 159 20.04 0.14 10.10
N ASP A 160 20.32 1.36 10.54
CA ASP A 160 19.91 1.83 11.88
C ASP A 160 18.39 2.01 11.94
N ALA A 161 17.79 2.54 10.86
CA ALA A 161 16.34 2.62 10.73
C ALA A 161 15.70 1.22 10.60
N VAL A 162 16.29 0.31 9.84
CA VAL A 162 15.84 -1.08 9.72
C VAL A 162 15.78 -1.75 11.09
N LYS A 163 16.85 -1.63 11.88
CA LYS A 163 16.92 -2.16 13.25
C LYS A 163 15.85 -1.55 14.17
N MET A 164 15.58 -0.26 14.02
CA MET A 164 14.55 0.43 14.78
C MET A 164 13.16 -0.08 14.39
N MET A 165 12.89 -0.22 13.08
CA MET A 165 11.60 -0.64 12.57
C MET A 165 11.23 -2.08 12.96
N GLY A 166 12.17 -3.01 13.04
CA GLY A 166 11.88 -4.35 13.56
C GLY A 166 11.31 -4.36 14.98
N LYS A 167 11.81 -3.45 15.84
CA LYS A 167 11.27 -3.25 17.20
C LYS A 167 9.90 -2.59 17.16
N VAL A 168 9.74 -1.55 16.34
CA VAL A 168 8.50 -0.78 16.24
C VAL A 168 7.36 -1.67 15.70
N VAL A 169 7.60 -2.49 14.67
CA VAL A 169 6.61 -3.44 14.15
C VAL A 169 6.19 -4.44 15.22
N LYS A 170 7.16 -5.01 15.95
CA LYS A 170 6.88 -5.95 17.03
C LYS A 170 6.04 -5.29 18.13
N GLN A 171 6.43 -4.11 18.60
CA GLN A 171 5.71 -3.36 19.62
C GLN A 171 4.30 -2.96 19.17
N ALA A 172 4.13 -2.52 17.91
CA ALA A 172 2.82 -2.17 17.36
C ALA A 172 1.86 -3.36 17.37
N ALA A 173 2.36 -4.58 17.12
CA ALA A 173 1.57 -5.79 17.26
C ALA A 173 1.24 -6.08 18.73
N GLU A 174 2.22 -5.97 19.64
CA GLU A 174 2.05 -6.27 21.06
C GLU A 174 1.02 -5.35 21.73
N VAL A 175 1.09 -4.03 21.51
CA VAL A 175 0.17 -3.05 22.12
C VAL A 175 -1.25 -3.11 21.55
N THR A 176 -1.46 -3.86 20.48
CA THR A 176 -2.78 -4.07 19.84
C THR A 176 -3.15 -5.54 19.73
N ALA A 177 -2.55 -6.41 20.56
CA ALA A 177 -2.79 -7.84 20.54
C ALA A 177 -4.28 -8.20 20.81
N ASP A 178 -4.95 -7.42 21.66
CA ASP A 178 -6.38 -7.51 21.96
C ASP A 178 -7.30 -7.17 20.76
N ARG A 179 -6.75 -6.48 19.75
CA ARG A 179 -7.42 -6.08 18.51
C ARG A 179 -6.78 -6.76 17.28
N ASN A 180 -6.44 -8.03 17.37
CA ASN A 180 -5.83 -8.83 16.30
C ASN A 180 -4.55 -8.20 15.71
N CYS A 181 -3.72 -7.58 16.55
CA CYS A 181 -2.44 -6.95 16.16
C CYS A 181 -2.59 -5.89 15.03
N ILE A 182 -3.75 -5.20 14.99
CA ILE A 182 -4.12 -4.24 13.92
C ILE A 182 -3.11 -3.09 13.78
N GLY A 183 -2.40 -2.73 14.83
CA GLY A 183 -1.37 -1.70 14.78
C GLY A 183 -0.28 -2.03 13.78
N ALA A 184 0.16 -3.29 13.71
CA ALA A 184 1.12 -3.73 12.71
C ALA A 184 0.53 -3.73 11.28
N ALA A 185 -0.76 -4.01 11.11
CA ALA A 185 -1.44 -3.94 9.81
C ALA A 185 -1.60 -2.50 9.28
N LYS A 186 -1.57 -1.49 10.17
CA LYS A 186 -1.62 -0.06 9.82
C LYS A 186 -0.23 0.57 9.63
N LEU A 187 0.86 -0.22 9.70
CA LEU A 187 2.25 0.23 9.59
C LEU A 187 2.94 -0.40 8.39
N VAL A 188 3.56 0.42 7.57
CA VAL A 188 4.31 -0.02 6.38
C VAL A 188 5.75 0.48 6.44
N VAL A 189 6.71 -0.40 6.15
CA VAL A 189 8.12 -0.03 5.98
C VAL A 189 8.46 -0.05 4.50
N PHE A 190 8.90 1.10 3.96
CA PHE A 190 9.17 1.26 2.54
C PHE A 190 10.66 1.33 2.20
N CYS A 191 10.98 0.89 1.00
CA CYS A 191 12.13 1.31 0.20
C CYS A 191 11.63 1.87 -1.14
N ASN A 192 12.15 3.02 -1.59
CA ASN A 192 11.64 3.75 -2.75
C ASN A 192 10.15 4.10 -2.66
N ALA A 193 9.69 4.61 -1.53
CA ALA A 193 8.27 4.99 -1.35
C ALA A 193 7.84 6.02 -2.40
N PRO A 194 6.71 5.82 -3.11
CA PRO A 194 6.13 6.84 -3.98
C PRO A 194 5.47 7.93 -3.14
N GLU A 195 5.55 9.16 -3.62
CA GLU A 195 5.08 10.36 -2.92
C GLU A 195 3.61 10.70 -3.23
N ASP A 196 3.02 10.04 -4.22
CA ASP A 196 1.68 10.26 -4.77
C ASP A 196 0.72 9.07 -4.56
N ASN A 197 1.10 8.10 -3.76
CA ASN A 197 0.36 6.84 -3.57
C ASN A 197 -1.01 7.06 -2.90
N PRO A 198 -2.14 6.73 -3.57
CA PRO A 198 -3.47 6.82 -2.97
C PRO A 198 -3.92 5.54 -2.24
N PHE A 199 -3.21 4.43 -2.42
CA PHE A 199 -3.74 3.09 -2.22
C PHE A 199 -3.35 2.47 -0.88
N MET A 200 -2.07 2.57 -0.54
CA MET A 200 -1.50 1.84 0.58
C MET A 200 -1.89 2.46 1.92
N ALA A 201 -2.12 1.65 2.93
CA ALA A 201 -2.10 2.12 4.31
C ALA A 201 -0.73 2.77 4.59
N GLY A 202 -0.71 3.93 5.23
CA GLY A 202 0.52 4.68 5.46
C GLY A 202 1.05 5.47 4.25
N ALA A 203 0.26 5.62 3.19
CA ALA A 203 0.53 6.60 2.13
C ALA A 203 0.75 8.01 2.72
N PHE A 204 1.58 8.80 2.09
CA PHE A 204 1.83 10.19 2.49
C PHE A 204 1.83 11.11 1.28
N HIS A 205 1.67 12.39 1.50
CA HIS A 205 1.73 13.42 0.48
C HIS A 205 3.15 13.98 0.40
N GLY A 206 3.80 13.82 -0.76
CA GLY A 206 5.18 14.24 -0.97
C GLY A 206 5.36 15.75 -0.97
N VAL A 207 6.57 16.20 -0.65
CA VAL A 207 6.90 17.63 -0.61
C VAL A 207 6.99 18.28 -1.99
N GLY A 208 7.12 17.47 -3.04
CA GLY A 208 7.14 17.92 -4.43
C GLY A 208 5.75 18.05 -5.06
N GLU A 209 4.71 17.61 -4.36
CA GLU A 209 3.33 17.63 -4.81
C GLU A 209 2.67 19.02 -4.64
N ALA A 210 1.52 19.22 -5.31
CA ALA A 210 0.71 20.44 -5.13
C ALA A 210 0.20 20.59 -3.70
N ASP A 211 -0.20 21.80 -3.29
CA ASP A 211 -0.72 22.05 -1.93
C ASP A 211 -1.90 21.15 -1.56
N THR A 212 -2.74 20.85 -2.55
CA THR A 212 -3.83 19.88 -2.43
C THR A 212 -4.01 19.18 -3.78
N VAL A 213 -4.21 17.86 -3.78
CA VAL A 213 -4.36 17.05 -5.01
C VAL A 213 -5.35 15.91 -4.79
N ILE A 214 -6.05 15.50 -5.85
CA ILE A 214 -6.89 14.29 -5.86
C ILE A 214 -6.15 13.18 -6.61
N ASN A 215 -5.89 12.09 -5.92
CA ASN A 215 -5.37 10.84 -6.47
C ASN A 215 -6.43 9.75 -6.36
N VAL A 216 -6.55 8.90 -7.38
CA VAL A 216 -7.56 7.83 -7.42
C VAL A 216 -6.89 6.48 -7.60
N GLY A 217 -7.23 5.54 -6.74
CA GLY A 217 -6.84 4.14 -6.89
C GLY A 217 -7.99 3.32 -7.48
N VAL A 218 -7.75 2.63 -8.57
CA VAL A 218 -8.72 1.73 -9.21
C VAL A 218 -8.20 0.30 -9.22
N SER A 219 -9.10 -0.66 -8.98
CA SER A 219 -8.76 -2.07 -8.89
C SER A 219 -9.74 -2.92 -9.72
N GLY A 220 -9.31 -4.12 -10.06
CA GLY A 220 -10.13 -5.05 -10.82
C GLY A 220 -9.42 -6.37 -11.14
N PRO A 221 -8.84 -7.08 -10.14
CA PRO A 221 -8.33 -8.44 -10.37
C PRO A 221 -9.40 -9.36 -10.96
N GLY A 222 -10.63 -9.27 -10.46
CA GLY A 222 -11.77 -10.04 -10.96
C GLY A 222 -12.05 -9.81 -12.45
N VAL A 223 -11.94 -8.57 -12.93
CA VAL A 223 -12.11 -8.25 -14.35
C VAL A 223 -11.04 -8.91 -15.22
N VAL A 224 -9.78 -8.85 -14.80
CA VAL A 224 -8.66 -9.47 -15.51
C VAL A 224 -8.84 -10.99 -15.51
N ARG A 225 -9.17 -11.57 -14.37
CA ARG A 225 -9.45 -13.00 -14.25
C ARG A 225 -10.58 -13.45 -15.17
N ALA A 226 -11.72 -12.76 -15.12
CA ALA A 226 -12.88 -13.09 -15.95
C ALA A 226 -12.57 -13.04 -17.45
N ALA A 227 -11.79 -12.03 -17.87
CA ALA A 227 -11.35 -11.93 -19.27
C ALA A 227 -10.49 -13.14 -19.70
N LEU A 228 -9.54 -13.57 -18.85
CA LEU A 228 -8.68 -14.72 -19.13
C LEU A 228 -9.47 -16.04 -19.10
N ALA A 229 -10.32 -16.24 -18.11
CA ALA A 229 -11.18 -17.44 -18.01
C ALA A 229 -12.09 -17.60 -19.24
N LYS A 230 -12.60 -16.48 -19.77
CA LYS A 230 -13.50 -16.48 -20.93
C LYS A 230 -12.80 -16.76 -22.25
N ASP A 231 -11.71 -16.05 -22.51
CA ASP A 231 -11.12 -15.95 -23.83
C ASP A 231 -9.63 -16.38 -23.87
N GLY A 232 -9.05 -16.84 -22.75
CA GLY A 232 -7.63 -17.20 -22.63
C GLY A 232 -7.29 -18.62 -23.12
N ALA A 233 -8.25 -19.53 -23.14
CA ALA A 233 -8.00 -20.91 -23.50
C ALA A 233 -7.40 -21.06 -24.93
N GLY A 234 -6.29 -21.79 -25.04
CA GLY A 234 -5.60 -22.02 -26.31
C GLY A 234 -4.74 -20.84 -26.82
N LYS A 235 -4.67 -19.75 -26.11
CA LYS A 235 -3.82 -18.60 -26.45
C LYS A 235 -2.39 -18.78 -25.96
N ASP A 236 -1.45 -18.23 -26.72
CA ASP A 236 -0.08 -18.15 -26.26
C ASP A 236 0.15 -17.00 -25.23
N ILE A 237 1.30 -17.00 -24.61
CA ILE A 237 1.65 -16.02 -23.56
C ILE A 237 1.64 -14.57 -24.08
N THR A 238 1.94 -14.33 -25.34
CA THR A 238 1.89 -12.99 -25.96
C THR A 238 0.44 -12.51 -26.10
N GLU A 239 -0.45 -13.38 -26.50
CA GLU A 239 -1.89 -13.10 -26.61
C GLU A 239 -2.50 -12.86 -25.22
N ILE A 240 -2.10 -13.65 -24.20
CA ILE A 240 -2.49 -13.43 -22.78
C ILE A 240 -2.04 -12.04 -22.30
N ALA A 241 -0.80 -11.65 -22.56
CA ALA A 241 -0.29 -10.32 -22.20
C ALA A 241 -1.10 -9.18 -22.86
N ASP A 242 -1.47 -9.36 -24.13
CA ASP A 242 -2.31 -8.40 -24.86
C ASP A 242 -3.73 -8.30 -24.31
N MET A 243 -4.31 -9.42 -23.87
CA MET A 243 -5.62 -9.42 -23.18
C MET A 243 -5.57 -8.65 -21.87
N VAL A 244 -4.58 -8.96 -21.02
CA VAL A 244 -4.36 -8.24 -19.75
C VAL A 244 -4.20 -6.74 -19.99
N LYS A 245 -3.35 -6.34 -20.94
CA LYS A 245 -3.11 -4.94 -21.31
C LYS A 245 -4.39 -4.22 -21.74
N LYS A 246 -5.23 -4.85 -22.59
CA LYS A 246 -6.50 -4.29 -23.04
C LYS A 246 -7.49 -4.11 -21.88
N THR A 247 -7.56 -5.08 -20.99
CA THR A 247 -8.41 -5.03 -19.80
C THR A 247 -7.96 -3.93 -18.85
N ALA A 248 -6.65 -3.86 -18.56
CA ALA A 248 -6.05 -2.82 -17.74
C ALA A 248 -6.31 -1.40 -18.30
N PHE A 249 -6.26 -1.24 -19.62
CA PHE A 249 -6.63 0.02 -20.29
C PHE A 249 -8.07 0.44 -19.93
N LYS A 250 -9.05 -0.48 -20.03
CA LYS A 250 -10.45 -0.20 -19.72
C LYS A 250 -10.64 0.20 -18.25
N ILE A 251 -10.03 -0.56 -17.33
CA ILE A 251 -10.09 -0.29 -15.89
C ILE A 251 -9.52 1.11 -15.58
N THR A 252 -8.36 1.47 -16.14
CA THR A 252 -7.73 2.78 -15.93
C THR A 252 -8.60 3.92 -16.44
N ARG A 253 -9.28 3.74 -17.57
CA ARG A 253 -10.21 4.76 -18.11
C ARG A 253 -11.36 5.05 -17.16
N MET A 254 -11.86 4.05 -16.45
CA MET A 254 -12.87 4.21 -15.40
C MET A 254 -12.33 5.03 -14.23
N GLY A 255 -11.15 4.69 -13.72
CA GLY A 255 -10.50 5.47 -12.66
C GLY A 255 -10.25 6.92 -13.06
N GLN A 256 -9.82 7.17 -14.30
CA GLN A 256 -9.60 8.53 -14.81
C GLN A 256 -10.90 9.34 -14.89
N LEU A 257 -12.03 8.71 -15.26
CA LEU A 257 -13.34 9.36 -15.28
C LEU A 257 -13.70 9.87 -13.88
N VAL A 258 -13.62 9.00 -12.89
CA VAL A 258 -13.90 9.35 -11.48
C VAL A 258 -12.93 10.41 -10.97
N ALA A 259 -11.64 10.31 -11.27
CA ALA A 259 -10.63 11.28 -10.84
C ALA A 259 -10.90 12.69 -11.39
N ARG A 260 -11.22 12.80 -12.67
CA ARG A 260 -11.55 14.07 -13.31
C ARG A 260 -12.80 14.71 -12.72
N GLU A 261 -13.82 13.90 -12.47
CA GLU A 261 -15.07 14.41 -11.91
C GLU A 261 -14.91 14.83 -10.44
N ALA A 262 -14.15 14.06 -9.65
CA ALA A 262 -13.81 14.43 -8.28
C ALA A 262 -13.00 15.74 -8.23
N SER A 263 -11.96 15.86 -9.06
CA SER A 263 -11.16 17.07 -9.22
C SER A 263 -12.00 18.30 -9.55
N LYS A 264 -12.92 18.16 -10.51
CA LYS A 264 -13.83 19.24 -10.94
C LYS A 264 -14.76 19.68 -9.81
N ARG A 265 -15.44 18.75 -9.13
CA ARG A 265 -16.40 19.04 -8.06
C ARG A 265 -15.74 19.65 -6.83
N LEU A 266 -14.56 19.15 -6.47
CA LEU A 266 -13.80 19.63 -5.32
C LEU A 266 -12.96 20.87 -5.62
N CYS A 267 -12.84 21.28 -6.88
CA CYS A 267 -11.96 22.37 -7.33
C CYS A 267 -10.49 22.16 -6.92
N VAL A 268 -10.02 20.89 -6.93
CA VAL A 268 -8.67 20.47 -6.55
C VAL A 268 -7.99 19.83 -7.77
N PRO A 269 -6.70 20.10 -8.04
CA PRO A 269 -5.99 19.50 -9.16
C PRO A 269 -6.09 17.97 -9.17
N PHE A 270 -6.22 17.40 -10.36
CA PHE A 270 -6.09 15.95 -10.57
C PHE A 270 -4.61 15.57 -10.63
N GLY A 271 -4.16 14.73 -9.72
CA GLY A 271 -2.82 14.17 -9.66
C GLY A 271 -2.69 12.92 -10.53
N ILE A 272 -2.92 11.75 -9.93
CA ILE A 272 -2.71 10.47 -10.62
C ILE A 272 -3.90 9.50 -10.51
N VAL A 273 -3.92 8.55 -11.43
CA VAL A 273 -4.65 7.28 -11.31
C VAL A 273 -3.63 6.19 -11.05
N ASP A 274 -3.82 5.49 -9.96
CA ASP A 274 -3.11 4.26 -9.62
C ASP A 274 -3.96 3.07 -10.06
N LEU A 275 -3.52 2.35 -11.07
CA LEU A 275 -4.09 1.06 -11.44
C LEU A 275 -3.32 -0.04 -10.72
N SER A 276 -3.78 -0.42 -9.57
CA SER A 276 -3.25 -1.55 -8.82
C SER A 276 -4.27 -2.68 -8.78
N LEU A 277 -3.87 -3.85 -9.29
CA LEU A 277 -4.65 -5.07 -9.07
C LEU A 277 -4.49 -5.47 -7.60
N ALA A 278 -5.27 -4.80 -6.75
CA ALA A 278 -5.30 -5.03 -5.32
C ALA A 278 -6.51 -5.93 -5.01
N PRO A 279 -6.30 -7.19 -4.66
CA PRO A 279 -7.38 -8.14 -4.44
C PRO A 279 -8.21 -7.79 -3.21
N THR A 280 -9.33 -8.49 -3.07
CA THR A 280 -10.13 -8.55 -1.86
C THR A 280 -10.29 -10.02 -1.44
N PRO A 281 -10.73 -10.30 -0.20
CA PRO A 281 -11.01 -11.67 0.25
C PRO A 281 -12.13 -12.38 -0.54
N ALA A 282 -12.81 -11.67 -1.44
CA ALA A 282 -13.84 -12.27 -2.31
C ALA A 282 -13.22 -13.27 -3.30
N VAL A 283 -13.81 -14.45 -3.41
CA VAL A 283 -13.28 -15.57 -4.24
C VAL A 283 -13.06 -15.19 -5.71
N GLY A 284 -13.81 -14.25 -6.25
CA GLY A 284 -13.68 -13.79 -7.64
C GLY A 284 -12.55 -12.78 -7.86
N ASP A 285 -12.05 -12.13 -6.80
CA ASP A 285 -11.17 -10.95 -6.87
C ASP A 285 -9.77 -11.28 -6.34
N SER A 286 -9.03 -12.12 -7.05
CA SER A 286 -7.74 -12.68 -6.64
C SER A 286 -6.67 -12.54 -7.72
N VAL A 287 -5.50 -12.04 -7.36
CA VAL A 287 -4.32 -12.01 -8.24
C VAL A 287 -3.73 -13.41 -8.39
N ALA A 288 -3.73 -14.23 -7.35
CA ALA A 288 -3.28 -15.63 -7.45
C ALA A 288 -4.09 -16.38 -8.50
N TYR A 289 -5.41 -16.24 -8.51
CA TYR A 289 -6.25 -16.89 -9.50
C TYR A 289 -6.06 -16.35 -10.92
N ILE A 290 -5.63 -15.09 -11.12
CA ILE A 290 -5.20 -14.61 -12.44
C ILE A 290 -3.99 -15.41 -12.93
N LEU A 291 -3.02 -15.68 -12.06
CA LEU A 291 -1.82 -16.45 -12.40
C LEU A 291 -2.17 -17.91 -12.73
N GLU A 292 -3.15 -18.49 -12.06
CA GLU A 292 -3.68 -19.83 -12.32
C GLU A 292 -4.43 -19.89 -13.68
N GLU A 293 -5.23 -18.86 -14.03
CA GLU A 293 -5.84 -18.75 -15.36
C GLU A 293 -4.81 -18.62 -16.51
N MET A 294 -3.56 -18.22 -16.21
CA MET A 294 -2.45 -18.24 -17.16
C MET A 294 -1.87 -19.65 -17.38
N GLY A 295 -2.37 -20.67 -16.68
CA GLY A 295 -1.98 -22.07 -16.81
C GLY A 295 -1.12 -22.62 -15.68
N LEU A 296 -1.00 -21.93 -14.54
CA LEU A 296 -0.40 -22.49 -13.34
C LEU A 296 -1.45 -23.33 -12.60
N GLU A 297 -1.04 -24.49 -12.08
CA GLU A 297 -1.92 -25.34 -11.28
C GLU A 297 -2.31 -24.67 -9.96
N VAL A 298 -1.34 -24.00 -9.34
CA VAL A 298 -1.52 -23.25 -8.09
C VAL A 298 -0.49 -22.14 -8.00
N CYS A 299 -0.90 -21.00 -7.45
CA CYS A 299 0.02 -19.90 -7.13
C CYS A 299 1.08 -20.39 -6.12
N GLY A 300 2.36 -20.09 -6.39
CA GLY A 300 3.49 -20.56 -5.59
C GLY A 300 4.34 -21.63 -6.30
N CYS A 301 3.78 -22.42 -7.22
CA CYS A 301 4.54 -23.37 -8.02
C CYS A 301 5.59 -22.68 -8.91
N HIS A 302 6.53 -23.46 -9.46
CA HIS A 302 7.50 -22.90 -10.43
C HIS A 302 6.77 -22.31 -11.65
N GLY A 303 7.21 -21.12 -12.08
CA GLY A 303 6.52 -20.33 -13.11
C GLY A 303 5.78 -19.12 -12.54
N THR A 304 5.35 -19.13 -11.28
CA THR A 304 4.58 -18.03 -10.65
C THR A 304 5.27 -16.67 -10.77
N THR A 305 6.58 -16.60 -10.49
CA THR A 305 7.34 -15.33 -10.61
C THR A 305 7.37 -14.82 -12.06
N ALA A 306 7.48 -15.71 -13.05
CA ALA A 306 7.47 -15.33 -14.46
C ALA A 306 6.07 -14.85 -14.90
N ALA A 307 5.01 -15.55 -14.51
CA ALA A 307 3.63 -15.15 -14.79
C ALA A 307 3.30 -13.80 -14.13
N LEU A 308 3.74 -13.57 -12.88
CA LEU A 308 3.58 -12.31 -12.18
C LEU A 308 4.35 -11.16 -12.85
N ALA A 309 5.54 -11.41 -13.38
CA ALA A 309 6.31 -10.41 -14.13
C ALA A 309 5.57 -9.98 -15.40
N LEU A 310 4.99 -10.94 -16.14
CA LEU A 310 4.15 -10.65 -17.30
C LEU A 310 2.91 -9.86 -16.91
N LEU A 311 2.19 -10.29 -15.87
CA LEU A 311 0.99 -9.62 -15.37
C LEU A 311 1.29 -8.16 -15.03
N ASN A 312 2.31 -7.93 -14.20
CA ASN A 312 2.69 -6.60 -13.72
C ASN A 312 3.07 -5.65 -14.88
N ASP A 313 3.85 -6.13 -15.85
CA ASP A 313 4.25 -5.36 -17.03
C ASP A 313 3.06 -5.04 -17.94
N ALA A 314 2.21 -6.02 -18.22
CA ALA A 314 1.02 -5.83 -19.07
C ALA A 314 0.02 -4.84 -18.44
N VAL A 315 -0.19 -4.90 -17.13
CA VAL A 315 -1.03 -3.94 -16.37
C VAL A 315 -0.48 -2.54 -16.49
N LYS A 316 0.81 -2.32 -16.25
CA LYS A 316 1.47 -1.01 -16.38
C LYS A 316 1.35 -0.46 -17.79
N LYS A 317 1.60 -1.28 -18.81
CA LYS A 317 1.44 -0.87 -20.22
C LYS A 317 0.01 -0.45 -20.56
N GLY A 318 -0.97 -1.19 -20.07
CA GLY A 318 -2.40 -0.84 -20.24
C GLY A 318 -2.75 0.49 -19.58
N GLY A 319 -2.25 0.72 -18.36
CA GLY A 319 -2.44 1.97 -17.63
C GLY A 319 -1.86 3.17 -18.36
N VAL A 320 -0.58 3.13 -18.74
CA VAL A 320 0.10 4.23 -19.45
C VAL A 320 -0.55 4.54 -20.79
N MET A 321 -1.10 3.54 -21.50
CA MET A 321 -1.85 3.76 -22.74
C MET A 321 -3.20 4.44 -22.50
N ALA A 322 -3.80 4.29 -21.32
CA ALA A 322 -5.12 4.82 -20.99
C ALA A 322 -5.07 6.25 -20.45
N SER A 323 -4.01 6.63 -19.75
CA SER A 323 -3.88 7.91 -19.06
C SER A 323 -2.44 8.40 -19.02
N SER A 324 -2.25 9.71 -19.19
CA SER A 324 -0.98 10.40 -18.93
C SER A 324 -0.74 10.68 -17.43
N HIS A 325 -1.71 10.37 -16.59
CA HIS A 325 -1.70 10.59 -15.15
C HIS A 325 -1.52 9.28 -14.35
N VAL A 326 -0.78 8.31 -14.88
CA VAL A 326 -0.50 7.07 -14.17
C VAL A 326 0.62 7.30 -13.16
N GLY A 327 0.42 6.87 -11.92
CA GLY A 327 1.39 7.04 -10.84
C GLY A 327 1.15 6.05 -9.70
N GLY A 328 1.60 6.40 -8.51
CA GLY A 328 1.48 5.57 -7.31
C GLY A 328 2.25 4.26 -7.42
N LEU A 329 1.61 3.17 -7.09
CA LEU A 329 2.21 1.83 -7.11
C LEU A 329 1.94 1.06 -8.39
N SER A 330 0.88 1.38 -9.09
CA SER A 330 0.38 0.76 -10.34
C SER A 330 0.99 -0.60 -10.71
N GLY A 331 0.17 -1.64 -10.78
CA GLY A 331 0.61 -2.99 -11.13
C GLY A 331 -0.10 -4.08 -10.35
N ALA A 332 0.54 -5.22 -10.13
CA ALA A 332 -0.03 -6.35 -9.42
C ALA A 332 0.42 -6.38 -7.95
N PHE A 333 -0.53 -6.40 -7.02
CA PHE A 333 -0.32 -6.58 -5.58
C PHE A 333 -0.41 -8.06 -5.22
N ILE A 334 0.30 -8.45 -4.18
CA ILE A 334 0.31 -9.82 -3.67
C ILE A 334 0.11 -9.88 -2.14
N PRO A 335 -0.89 -9.19 -1.57
CA PRO A 335 -1.17 -9.25 -0.14
C PRO A 335 -1.73 -10.63 0.21
N VAL A 336 -1.13 -11.31 1.21
CA VAL A 336 -1.55 -12.69 1.51
C VAL A 336 -2.93 -12.74 2.15
N SER A 337 -3.22 -11.90 3.16
CA SER A 337 -4.50 -11.98 3.87
C SER A 337 -5.70 -11.41 3.10
N GLU A 338 -5.45 -10.62 2.06
CA GLU A 338 -6.48 -9.93 1.28
C GLU A 338 -6.81 -10.67 -0.04
N ASP A 339 -6.18 -11.82 -0.33
CA ASP A 339 -6.32 -12.57 -1.60
C ASP A 339 -6.68 -14.04 -1.32
N ALA A 340 -7.86 -14.46 -1.75
CA ALA A 340 -8.35 -15.82 -1.49
C ALA A 340 -7.41 -16.91 -2.04
N GLY A 341 -6.80 -16.70 -3.20
CA GLY A 341 -5.84 -17.64 -3.78
C GLY A 341 -4.49 -17.64 -3.07
N MET A 342 -4.00 -16.47 -2.62
CA MET A 342 -2.77 -16.38 -1.80
C MET A 342 -2.96 -17.05 -0.44
N ILE A 343 -4.12 -16.84 0.21
CA ILE A 343 -4.49 -17.52 1.45
C ILE A 343 -4.46 -19.04 1.24
N HIS A 344 -5.10 -19.53 0.18
CA HIS A 344 -5.11 -20.96 -0.15
C HIS A 344 -3.69 -21.49 -0.37
N ALA A 345 -2.91 -20.84 -1.22
CA ALA A 345 -1.54 -21.26 -1.52
C ALA A 345 -0.62 -21.27 -0.28
N ALA A 346 -0.77 -20.29 0.60
CA ALA A 346 0.01 -20.22 1.85
C ALA A 346 -0.46 -21.27 2.89
N THR A 347 -1.75 -21.58 2.94
CA THR A 347 -2.31 -22.59 3.86
C THR A 347 -1.89 -24.01 3.46
N GLU A 348 -1.83 -24.29 2.16
CA GLU A 348 -1.46 -25.60 1.59
C GLU A 348 0.06 -25.73 1.33
N ASP A 349 0.88 -24.84 1.87
CA ASP A 349 2.35 -24.85 1.79
C ASP A 349 2.94 -24.75 0.36
N TYR A 350 2.18 -24.22 -0.61
CA TYR A 350 2.68 -23.86 -1.94
C TYR A 350 3.41 -22.53 -1.95
N LEU A 351 3.13 -21.67 -0.96
CA LEU A 351 3.64 -20.30 -0.86
C LEU A 351 4.24 -20.04 0.51
N ASP A 352 5.56 -19.84 0.57
CA ASP A 352 6.30 -19.43 1.76
C ASP A 352 6.84 -17.99 1.61
N ILE A 353 7.39 -17.43 2.71
CA ILE A 353 7.97 -16.06 2.69
C ILE A 353 9.10 -15.96 1.66
N THR A 354 9.93 -16.99 1.49
CA THR A 354 11.04 -16.99 0.52
C THR A 354 10.52 -16.92 -0.93
N LYS A 355 9.42 -17.64 -1.20
CA LYS A 355 8.77 -17.57 -2.52
C LYS A 355 8.16 -16.19 -2.74
N LEU A 356 7.52 -15.61 -1.73
CA LEU A 356 7.01 -14.25 -1.78
C LEU A 356 8.13 -13.23 -2.04
N GLU A 357 9.28 -13.31 -1.34
CA GLU A 357 10.44 -12.45 -1.60
C GLU A 357 10.90 -12.52 -3.06
N SER A 358 10.93 -13.73 -3.63
CA SER A 358 11.24 -13.88 -5.06
C SER A 358 10.19 -13.22 -5.98
N MET A 359 8.91 -13.28 -5.60
CA MET A 359 7.81 -12.66 -6.34
C MET A 359 7.83 -11.13 -6.20
N THR A 360 8.28 -10.60 -5.05
CA THR A 360 8.38 -9.15 -4.82
C THR A 360 9.42 -8.47 -5.72
N ALA A 361 10.37 -9.20 -6.26
CA ALA A 361 11.28 -8.67 -7.27
C ALA A 361 10.54 -8.18 -8.53
N VAL A 362 9.36 -8.69 -8.84
CA VAL A 362 8.60 -8.41 -10.05
C VAL A 362 7.18 -7.88 -9.82
N CYS A 363 6.66 -7.88 -8.59
CA CYS A 363 5.37 -7.27 -8.26
C CYS A 363 5.48 -5.74 -8.16
N SER A 364 4.38 -5.05 -7.87
CA SER A 364 4.37 -3.58 -7.74
C SER A 364 4.64 -3.08 -6.33
N VAL A 365 4.49 -3.90 -5.29
CA VAL A 365 4.58 -3.44 -3.89
C VAL A 365 5.71 -4.12 -3.12
N GLY A 366 5.54 -5.35 -2.66
CA GLY A 366 6.46 -6.03 -1.76
C GLY A 366 5.74 -7.08 -0.93
N LEU A 367 6.28 -7.41 0.24
CA LEU A 367 5.64 -8.26 1.23
C LEU A 367 4.48 -7.51 1.89
N ASP A 368 3.27 -7.91 1.59
CA ASP A 368 2.09 -7.20 2.05
C ASP A 368 1.13 -8.11 2.82
N MET A 369 0.67 -7.65 3.98
CA MET A 369 -0.25 -8.38 4.86
C MET A 369 0.20 -9.80 5.17
N ILE A 370 1.47 -9.96 5.53
CA ILE A 370 2.09 -11.23 5.88
C ILE A 370 1.97 -11.46 7.39
N VAL A 371 1.21 -12.46 7.78
CA VAL A 371 1.08 -12.86 9.20
C VAL A 371 2.17 -13.84 9.55
N VAL A 372 2.88 -13.57 10.64
CA VAL A 372 4.00 -14.39 11.13
C VAL A 372 3.80 -14.78 12.60
N PRO A 373 4.50 -15.82 13.13
CA PRO A 373 4.37 -16.22 14.52
C PRO A 373 4.59 -15.07 15.50
N GLY A 374 3.81 -15.04 16.56
CA GLY A 374 3.87 -13.99 17.56
C GLY A 374 5.17 -13.94 18.37
N ASP A 375 5.95 -15.00 18.40
CA ASP A 375 7.25 -15.11 19.06
C ASP A 375 8.44 -14.67 18.18
N ILE A 376 8.19 -14.23 16.93
CA ILE A 376 9.23 -13.69 16.04
C ILE A 376 9.99 -12.56 16.72
N THR A 377 11.32 -12.58 16.61
CA THR A 377 12.16 -11.55 17.24
C THR A 377 12.23 -10.27 16.39
N PRO A 378 12.47 -9.10 17.00
CA PRO A 378 12.68 -7.87 16.27
C PRO A 378 13.81 -7.94 15.25
N GLU A 379 14.85 -8.72 15.52
CA GLU A 379 16.00 -8.89 14.62
C GLU A 379 15.62 -9.66 13.35
N VAL A 380 14.75 -10.67 13.46
CA VAL A 380 14.25 -11.41 12.30
C VAL A 380 13.31 -10.51 11.47
N ILE A 381 12.43 -9.75 12.09
CA ILE A 381 11.61 -8.74 11.40
C ILE A 381 12.51 -7.73 10.65
N SER A 382 13.55 -7.23 11.32
CA SER A 382 14.54 -6.32 10.70
C SER A 382 15.23 -6.95 9.50
N ALA A 383 15.56 -8.23 9.56
CA ALA A 383 16.22 -8.93 8.46
C ALA A 383 15.29 -9.06 7.24
N ILE A 384 14.03 -9.44 7.45
CA ILE A 384 13.02 -9.47 6.38
C ILE A 384 12.85 -8.08 5.73
N ILE A 385 12.80 -7.02 6.55
CA ILE A 385 12.76 -5.64 6.05
C ILE A 385 14.02 -5.31 5.22
N ALA A 386 15.20 -5.76 5.66
CA ALA A 386 16.45 -5.51 4.94
C ALA A 386 16.50 -6.24 3.59
N ASP A 387 16.03 -7.50 3.55
CA ASP A 387 15.99 -8.30 2.32
C ASP A 387 15.04 -7.68 1.28
N GLU A 388 13.83 -7.29 1.71
CA GLU A 388 12.89 -6.59 0.86
C GLU A 388 13.41 -5.23 0.37
N ALA A 389 14.04 -4.46 1.25
CA ALA A 389 14.67 -3.20 0.86
C ALA A 389 15.80 -3.40 -0.15
N ALA A 390 16.58 -4.48 -0.02
CA ALA A 390 17.65 -4.80 -0.98
C ALA A 390 17.06 -5.14 -2.36
N ILE A 391 15.96 -5.91 -2.41
CA ILE A 391 15.23 -6.21 -3.65
C ILE A 391 14.76 -4.91 -4.32
N GLY A 392 14.11 -4.01 -3.55
CA GLY A 392 13.63 -2.72 -4.05
C GLY A 392 14.76 -1.82 -4.54
N MET A 393 15.82 -1.71 -3.76
CA MET A 393 16.98 -0.87 -4.06
C MET A 393 17.68 -1.32 -5.37
N VAL A 394 17.95 -2.61 -5.53
CA VAL A 394 18.66 -3.15 -6.68
C VAL A 394 17.82 -3.09 -7.95
N ASN A 395 16.53 -3.38 -7.85
CA ASN A 395 15.61 -3.39 -8.99
C ASN A 395 15.01 -2.01 -9.32
N THR A 396 15.37 -0.96 -8.60
CA THR A 396 14.86 0.41 -8.81
C THR A 396 13.31 0.43 -8.77
N LYS A 397 12.73 -0.29 -7.84
CA LYS A 397 11.29 -0.37 -7.63
C LYS A 397 10.91 -0.10 -6.18
N THR A 398 9.68 0.29 -5.94
CA THR A 398 9.13 0.34 -4.59
C THR A 398 9.05 -1.07 -4.02
N THR A 399 9.51 -1.24 -2.79
CA THR A 399 9.14 -2.37 -1.95
C THR A 399 8.60 -1.87 -0.63
N ALA A 400 7.60 -2.59 -0.12
CA ALA A 400 6.93 -2.34 1.14
C ALA A 400 6.94 -3.62 1.98
N VAL A 401 7.04 -3.47 3.28
CA VAL A 401 6.87 -4.57 4.23
C VAL A 401 5.76 -4.21 5.20
N ARG A 402 4.67 -4.97 5.14
CA ARG A 402 3.56 -4.96 6.09
C ARG A 402 3.48 -6.34 6.73
N LEU A 403 4.31 -6.54 7.77
CA LEU A 403 4.48 -7.78 8.49
C LEU A 403 3.73 -7.71 9.82
N ILE A 404 2.97 -8.76 10.15
CA ILE A 404 2.07 -8.76 11.30
C ILE A 404 2.43 -9.92 12.22
N PRO A 405 3.22 -9.69 13.29
CA PRO A 405 3.42 -10.65 14.35
C PRO A 405 2.10 -10.98 15.05
N ALA A 406 1.61 -12.21 14.90
CA ALA A 406 0.36 -12.67 15.51
C ALA A 406 0.59 -13.06 16.97
N ILE A 407 0.54 -12.10 17.88
CA ILE A 407 0.86 -12.30 19.30
C ILE A 407 -0.01 -13.42 19.89
N GLY A 408 0.66 -14.41 20.51
CA GLY A 408 0.02 -15.59 21.09
C GLY A 408 -0.33 -16.70 20.10
N LYS A 409 0.03 -16.56 18.82
CA LYS A 409 -0.23 -17.57 17.77
C LYS A 409 1.07 -18.11 17.18
N SER A 410 0.99 -19.35 16.70
CA SER A 410 2.08 -20.12 16.08
C SER A 410 1.79 -20.37 14.59
N ALA A 411 2.82 -20.77 13.84
CA ALA A 411 2.66 -21.15 12.44
C ALA A 411 1.58 -22.22 12.24
N GLY A 412 0.77 -22.06 11.19
CA GLY A 412 -0.37 -22.92 10.87
C GLY A 412 -1.71 -22.48 11.50
N GLU A 413 -1.68 -21.51 12.44
CA GLU A 413 -2.91 -20.86 12.92
C GLU A 413 -3.36 -19.75 11.96
N GLU A 414 -4.47 -19.07 12.28
CA GLU A 414 -5.01 -17.99 11.46
C GLU A 414 -5.24 -16.73 12.30
N LEU A 415 -5.02 -15.57 11.72
CA LEU A 415 -5.37 -14.27 12.27
C LEU A 415 -6.42 -13.60 11.37
N ASN A 416 -7.55 -13.18 11.95
CA ASN A 416 -8.66 -12.58 11.21
C ASN A 416 -8.78 -11.08 11.54
N PHE A 417 -8.60 -10.24 10.53
CA PHE A 417 -8.73 -8.78 10.64
C PHE A 417 -10.15 -8.31 10.33
N GLY A 418 -10.91 -9.09 9.57
CA GLY A 418 -12.22 -8.73 9.05
C GLY A 418 -12.18 -7.74 7.87
N GLY A 419 -13.36 -7.51 7.28
CA GLY A 419 -13.53 -6.56 6.18
C GLY A 419 -12.59 -6.82 4.99
N LEU A 420 -12.04 -5.75 4.42
CA LEU A 420 -11.11 -5.83 3.28
C LEU A 420 -9.71 -6.36 3.64
N LEU A 421 -9.30 -6.29 4.89
CA LEU A 421 -8.02 -6.82 5.33
C LEU A 421 -8.01 -8.35 5.45
N GLY A 422 -9.20 -8.97 5.45
CA GLY A 422 -9.40 -10.39 5.35
C GLY A 422 -8.87 -11.20 6.54
N ARG A 423 -8.27 -12.34 6.23
CA ARG A 423 -7.69 -13.28 7.19
C ARG A 423 -6.38 -13.84 6.64
N GLY A 424 -5.37 -13.99 7.49
CA GLY A 424 -4.06 -14.50 7.08
C GLY A 424 -3.67 -15.77 7.82
N PRO A 425 -3.17 -16.80 7.12
CA PRO A 425 -2.48 -17.90 7.78
C PRO A 425 -1.20 -17.38 8.42
N VAL A 426 -0.87 -17.86 9.62
CA VAL A 426 0.40 -17.57 10.27
C VAL A 426 1.49 -18.37 9.57
N MET A 427 2.26 -17.68 8.73
CA MET A 427 3.28 -18.31 7.87
C MET A 427 4.55 -18.62 8.66
N PRO A 428 5.16 -19.81 8.49
CA PRO A 428 6.39 -20.16 9.17
C PRO A 428 7.54 -19.25 8.73
N VAL A 429 8.41 -18.89 9.69
CA VAL A 429 9.63 -18.13 9.45
C VAL A 429 10.84 -19.05 9.55
N ARG A 430 11.82 -18.88 8.67
CA ARG A 430 13.04 -19.70 8.67
C ARG A 430 13.80 -19.59 9.99
N LYS A 431 14.31 -20.73 10.45
CA LYS A 431 15.17 -20.80 11.63
C LYS A 431 16.55 -20.21 11.33
N GLY A 432 17.09 -19.49 12.27
CA GLY A 432 18.40 -18.85 12.19
C GLY A 432 18.33 -17.44 12.77
N SER A 433 19.38 -16.99 13.43
CA SER A 433 19.43 -15.65 14.03
C SER A 433 20.23 -14.70 13.16
N PRO A 434 19.60 -13.63 12.63
CA PRO A 434 20.30 -12.56 11.93
C PRO A 434 20.84 -11.47 12.88
N GLU A 435 20.76 -11.70 14.20
CA GLU A 435 21.03 -10.69 15.23
C GLU A 435 22.37 -9.99 15.07
N ALA A 436 23.45 -10.75 14.81
CA ALA A 436 24.78 -10.19 14.64
C ALA A 436 24.87 -9.26 13.41
N PHE A 437 24.18 -9.60 12.32
CA PHE A 437 24.11 -8.79 11.12
C PHE A 437 23.33 -7.48 11.39
N ILE A 438 22.15 -7.57 11.96
CA ILE A 438 21.29 -6.42 12.26
C ILE A 438 21.93 -5.48 13.29
N LYS A 439 22.63 -6.03 14.30
CA LYS A 439 23.33 -5.21 15.31
C LYS A 439 24.44 -4.35 14.75
N ARG A 440 25.00 -4.66 13.56
CA ARG A 440 26.04 -3.83 12.93
C ARG A 440 25.55 -2.43 12.62
N GLY A 441 24.27 -2.26 12.26
CA GLY A 441 23.72 -0.94 11.89
C GLY A 441 24.40 -0.32 10.68
N GLY A 442 24.44 1.01 10.64
CA GLY A 442 25.10 1.76 9.58
C GLY A 442 24.27 1.79 8.28
N ARG A 443 24.91 1.58 7.13
CA ARG A 443 24.27 1.71 5.84
C ARG A 443 24.73 0.63 4.84
N ILE A 444 23.79 0.05 4.10
CA ILE A 444 24.10 -0.62 2.83
C ILE A 444 24.14 0.47 1.76
N PRO A 445 25.30 0.65 1.09
CA PRO A 445 25.45 1.73 0.12
C PRO A 445 24.56 1.57 -1.11
N ALA A 446 24.28 2.67 -1.80
CA ALA A 446 23.56 2.64 -3.07
C ALA A 446 24.26 1.72 -4.09
N PRO A 447 23.54 0.93 -4.89
CA PRO A 447 24.13 0.04 -5.87
C PRO A 447 24.80 0.85 -7.01
N LEU A 448 25.80 0.25 -7.68
CA LEU A 448 26.57 0.92 -8.72
C LEU A 448 25.70 1.53 -9.84
N GLN A 449 24.63 0.86 -10.23
CA GLN A 449 23.69 1.36 -11.25
C GLN A 449 22.95 2.64 -10.84
N ALA A 450 22.92 2.97 -9.55
CA ALA A 450 22.32 4.22 -9.08
C ALA A 450 23.22 5.45 -9.25
N LEU A 451 24.48 5.24 -9.56
CA LEU A 451 25.47 6.31 -9.78
C LEU A 451 25.38 6.92 -11.19
N LYS A 452 24.29 6.71 -11.90
CA LYS A 452 24.02 7.39 -13.18
C LYS A 452 23.63 8.84 -12.89
N ASN A 453 24.37 9.74 -13.48
CA ASN A 453 24.09 11.18 -13.44
C ASN A 453 22.90 11.54 -14.34
#